data_0fcd9aa0c1fc79c98d8b3c7ece166eee
#
_entry.id   0fcd9aa0c1fc79c98d8b3c7ece166eee
#
_cell.length_a   1.000
_cell.length_b   1.000
_cell.length_c   1.000
_cell.angle_alpha   90.00
_cell.angle_beta   90.00
_cell.angle_gamma   90.00
#
_symmetry.space_group_name_H-M   'P 1'
#
loop_
_entity.id
_entity.type
_entity.pdbx_description
1 polymer ?
#
loop_
_entity_poly.entity_id
_entity_poly.type
_entity_poly.pdbx_seq_one_letter_code
_entity_poly.pdbx_strand_id
1 'polypeptide(L)'
;MLIRKASDLRYRDITPKSVYLDRRRFLAGLPLAFAAGRDLLAAPKLSLLKSPLSTAEKQNTVDEVSRYNNYYEFGTRKEQPVELAKNFKTTPWSVAVDGACDKPRKFSMDELMKLSPIEERIYRHRCVEGWSIVVPWAGYSLKELLNAVKPNSKAKYVAFETFYDPAQMPEAKYSGLQLPYVEGLRLDEAMHQIGRAHV
;
A
#
# COMPACT_ATOMS: atom_id res chain seq x y z
N MET A 1 11.19 -23.71 18.95
CA MET A 1 11.01 -22.48 18.14
C MET A 1 11.66 -21.35 18.92
N LEU A 2 12.86 -20.91 18.52
CA LEU A 2 13.58 -19.83 19.20
C LEU A 2 13.10 -18.51 18.61
N ILE A 3 12.27 -17.77 19.36
CA ILE A 3 11.91 -16.40 19.04
C ILE A 3 13.14 -15.55 19.37
N ARG A 4 13.96 -15.22 18.37
CA ARG A 4 14.99 -14.19 18.54
C ARG A 4 14.31 -12.85 18.66
N LYS A 5 14.63 -12.11 19.73
CA LYS A 5 14.29 -10.69 19.85
C LYS A 5 14.85 -9.96 18.63
N ALA A 6 13.99 -9.24 17.87
CA ALA A 6 14.45 -8.43 16.75
C ALA A 6 15.55 -7.49 17.27
N SER A 7 16.68 -7.42 16.58
CA SER A 7 17.74 -6.43 16.89
C SER A 7 17.09 -5.06 16.73
N ASP A 8 17.17 -4.24 17.78
CA ASP A 8 16.70 -2.86 17.70
C ASP A 8 17.42 -2.17 16.55
N LEU A 9 16.65 -1.74 15.54
CA LEU A 9 17.15 -0.95 14.44
C LEU A 9 17.80 0.30 15.03
N ARG A 10 19.09 0.50 14.80
CA ARG A 10 19.81 1.67 15.32
C ARG A 10 19.45 2.87 14.45
N TYR A 11 19.37 4.05 15.06
CA TYR A 11 19.08 5.33 14.37
C TYR A 11 19.96 5.58 13.11
N ARG A 12 21.18 5.03 13.07
CA ARG A 12 22.08 5.08 11.91
C ARG A 12 21.65 4.19 10.74
N ASP A 13 20.76 3.24 10.99
CA ASP A 13 20.24 2.30 10.00
C ASP A 13 18.99 2.87 9.31
N ILE A 14 18.57 4.08 9.74
CA ILE A 14 17.39 4.81 9.28
C ILE A 14 17.84 6.08 8.55
N THR A 15 17.28 6.35 7.42
CA THR A 15 17.70 7.47 6.56
C THR A 15 17.38 8.85 7.16
N PRO A 16 18.25 9.89 6.96
CA PRO A 16 18.10 11.22 7.54
C PRO A 16 16.80 11.94 7.14
N LYS A 17 16.19 12.66 8.08
CA LYS A 17 14.97 13.47 7.93
C LYS A 17 15.01 14.46 6.74
N SER A 18 16.19 14.94 6.36
CA SER A 18 16.40 15.83 5.22
C SER A 18 15.91 15.24 3.90
N VAL A 19 16.13 13.95 3.67
CA VAL A 19 15.74 13.27 2.42
C VAL A 19 14.22 13.05 2.33
N TYR A 20 13.52 12.95 3.47
CA TYR A 20 12.06 12.92 3.52
C TYR A 20 11.44 14.29 3.23
N LEU A 21 12.05 15.38 3.74
CA LEU A 21 11.62 16.74 3.46
C LEU A 21 11.82 17.13 2.00
N ASP A 22 12.82 16.55 1.32
CA ASP A 22 13.06 16.75 -0.10
C ASP A 22 11.97 16.11 -0.98
N ARG A 23 11.28 15.06 -0.55
CA ARG A 23 10.05 14.57 -1.22
C ARG A 23 8.93 15.61 -1.20
N ARG A 24 8.73 16.27 -0.07
CA ARG A 24 7.80 17.41 0.03
C ARG A 24 8.26 18.61 -0.83
N ARG A 25 9.57 18.84 -0.91
CA ARG A 25 10.18 19.87 -1.76
C ARG A 25 10.16 19.51 -3.24
N PHE A 26 10.32 18.25 -3.59
CA PHE A 26 10.18 17.78 -4.97
C PHE A 26 8.73 17.89 -5.47
N LEU A 27 7.75 17.64 -4.62
CA LEU A 27 6.33 17.93 -4.91
C LEU A 27 6.01 19.42 -4.84
N ALA A 28 6.83 20.23 -4.15
CA ALA A 28 6.71 21.69 -4.05
C ALA A 28 7.67 22.45 -4.99
N GLY A 29 8.59 21.76 -5.65
CA GLY A 29 9.71 22.30 -6.42
C GLY A 29 9.47 22.44 -7.92
N LEU A 30 8.22 22.58 -8.36
CA LEU A 30 7.95 23.16 -9.68
C LEU A 30 8.20 24.67 -9.60
N PRO A 31 8.94 25.25 -10.60
CA PRO A 31 9.47 26.59 -10.47
C PRO A 31 8.40 27.65 -10.29
N LEU A 32 8.74 28.67 -9.53
CA LEU A 32 8.02 29.91 -9.22
C LEU A 32 7.63 30.74 -10.47
N ALA A 33 7.03 30.14 -11.48
CA ALA A 33 6.56 30.79 -12.68
C ALA A 33 5.03 30.91 -12.78
N PHE A 34 4.27 30.47 -11.78
CA PHE A 34 2.80 30.61 -11.78
C PHE A 34 2.30 31.18 -10.45
N ALA A 35 2.48 32.51 -10.30
CA ALA A 35 1.92 33.26 -9.17
C ALA A 35 0.40 33.50 -9.27
N ALA A 36 -0.33 32.77 -10.11
CA ALA A 36 -1.79 32.93 -10.30
C ALA A 36 -2.51 31.58 -10.39
N GLY A 37 -2.16 30.59 -9.57
CA GLY A 37 -2.81 29.27 -9.60
C GLY A 37 -2.49 28.42 -8.37
N ARG A 38 -2.35 29.02 -7.20
CA ARG A 38 -1.95 28.32 -5.97
C ARG A 38 -2.94 27.26 -5.47
N ASP A 39 -4.17 27.27 -5.94
CA ASP A 39 -5.22 26.33 -5.50
C ASP A 39 -5.35 25.08 -6.38
N LEU A 40 -4.65 25.01 -7.51
CA LEU A 40 -4.76 23.89 -8.47
C LEU A 40 -3.81 22.72 -8.19
N LEU A 41 -2.87 22.85 -7.26
CA LEU A 41 -1.87 21.80 -6.94
C LEU A 41 -1.98 21.26 -5.50
N ALA A 42 -2.99 21.63 -4.74
CA ALA A 42 -3.28 20.95 -3.48
C ALA A 42 -3.82 19.58 -3.80
N ALA A 43 -3.07 18.52 -3.50
CA ALA A 43 -3.62 17.18 -3.49
C ALA A 43 -4.93 17.18 -2.69
N PRO A 44 -6.03 16.60 -3.21
CA PRO A 44 -7.31 16.64 -2.53
C PRO A 44 -7.13 16.13 -1.11
N LYS A 45 -7.48 16.95 -0.11
CA LYS A 45 -7.48 16.52 1.29
C LYS A 45 -8.53 15.43 1.41
N LEU A 46 -8.09 14.20 1.65
CA LEU A 46 -8.99 13.11 1.96
C LEU A 46 -9.74 13.44 3.24
N SER A 47 -11.06 13.39 3.18
CA SER A 47 -11.90 13.44 4.38
C SER A 47 -11.85 12.06 5.04
N LEU A 48 -11.12 11.94 6.14
CA LEU A 48 -10.93 10.68 6.83
C LEU A 48 -11.86 10.60 8.05
N LEU A 49 -12.59 9.51 8.16
CA LEU A 49 -13.32 9.15 9.37
C LEU A 49 -12.36 8.47 10.36
N LYS A 50 -12.46 8.79 11.65
CA LYS A 50 -11.69 8.09 12.67
C LYS A 50 -12.31 6.72 12.92
N SER A 51 -11.49 5.68 12.82
CA SER A 51 -11.94 4.31 13.08
C SER A 51 -11.83 3.97 14.56
N PRO A 52 -12.87 3.32 15.14
CA PRO A 52 -12.81 2.79 16.51
C PRO A 52 -11.83 1.61 16.66
N LEU A 53 -11.34 1.06 15.53
CA LEU A 53 -10.40 -0.05 15.51
C LEU A 53 -8.94 0.39 15.64
N SER A 54 -8.70 1.68 15.89
CA SER A 54 -7.35 2.21 16.08
C SER A 54 -6.76 1.87 17.44
N THR A 55 -5.44 1.67 17.48
CA THR A 55 -4.67 1.54 18.73
C THR A 55 -4.10 2.88 19.17
N ALA A 56 -3.80 2.98 20.47
CA ALA A 56 -3.05 4.10 21.05
C ALA A 56 -1.52 3.89 21.07
N GLU A 57 -1.03 2.82 20.46
CA GLU A 57 0.40 2.53 20.40
C GLU A 57 1.16 3.66 19.67
N LYS A 58 2.42 3.87 20.07
CA LYS A 58 3.29 4.84 19.42
C LYS A 58 3.47 4.46 17.94
N GLN A 59 3.18 5.41 17.07
CA GLN A 59 3.36 5.23 15.64
C GLN A 59 4.83 5.31 15.24
N ASN A 60 5.20 4.55 14.23
CA ASN A 60 6.48 4.66 13.56
C ASN A 60 6.57 5.97 12.78
N THR A 61 7.78 6.45 12.59
CA THR A 61 8.03 7.65 11.79
C THR A 61 7.80 7.35 10.31
N VAL A 62 7.46 8.39 9.55
CA VAL A 62 7.28 8.26 8.09
C VAL A 62 8.55 7.77 7.40
N ASP A 63 9.71 8.15 7.92
CA ASP A 63 11.01 7.72 7.40
C ASP A 63 11.21 6.21 7.58
N GLU A 64 10.90 5.66 8.76
CA GLU A 64 10.94 4.23 9.03
C GLU A 64 10.02 3.45 8.09
N VAL A 65 8.81 3.95 7.84
CA VAL A 65 7.80 3.26 7.04
C VAL A 65 8.09 3.36 5.54
N SER A 66 8.59 4.50 5.05
CA SER A 66 8.73 4.75 3.61
C SER A 66 10.00 4.19 2.98
N ARG A 67 11.01 3.84 3.79
CA ARG A 67 12.32 3.41 3.30
C ARG A 67 12.69 1.97 3.59
N TYR A 68 11.85 1.25 4.27
CA TYR A 68 12.01 -0.18 4.49
C TYR A 68 10.93 -0.92 3.70
N ASN A 69 11.28 -1.44 2.53
CA ASN A 69 10.34 -1.95 1.55
C ASN A 69 10.64 -3.40 1.16
N ASN A 70 9.62 -4.11 0.71
CA ASN A 70 9.67 -5.50 0.26
C ASN A 70 9.14 -5.65 -1.17
N TYR A 71 9.49 -4.73 -2.07
CA TYR A 71 9.12 -4.80 -3.48
C TYR A 71 10.30 -5.30 -4.31
N TYR A 72 10.45 -6.61 -4.40
CA TYR A 72 11.57 -7.24 -5.09
C TYR A 72 11.62 -6.95 -6.59
N GLU A 73 10.52 -6.52 -7.17
CA GLU A 73 10.45 -5.98 -8.53
C GLU A 73 11.32 -4.72 -8.70
N PHE A 74 11.58 -4.03 -7.59
CA PHE A 74 12.42 -2.84 -7.52
C PHE A 74 13.68 -3.03 -6.66
N GLY A 75 14.08 -4.27 -6.40
CA GLY A 75 15.31 -4.60 -5.72
C GLY A 75 15.15 -5.43 -4.46
N THR A 76 16.16 -6.24 -4.16
CA THR A 76 16.17 -7.16 -3.02
C THR A 76 16.62 -6.49 -1.72
N ARG A 77 17.28 -5.33 -1.79
CA ARG A 77 17.63 -4.54 -0.60
C ARG A 77 16.49 -3.59 -0.25
N LYS A 78 16.22 -3.43 1.03
CA LYS A 78 15.04 -2.70 1.55
C LYS A 78 14.95 -1.22 1.12
N GLU A 79 16.07 -0.59 0.81
CA GLU A 79 16.14 0.81 0.40
C GLU A 79 16.01 1.02 -1.13
N GLN A 80 16.25 -0.02 -1.94
CA GLN A 80 16.25 0.08 -3.40
C GLN A 80 14.89 0.49 -3.99
N PRO A 81 13.74 -0.04 -3.52
CA PRO A 81 12.46 0.30 -4.12
C PRO A 81 12.15 1.80 -4.14
N VAL A 82 12.57 2.54 -3.11
CA VAL A 82 12.35 4.00 -3.04
C VAL A 82 13.03 4.73 -4.21
N GLU A 83 14.18 4.26 -4.63
CA GLU A 83 14.95 4.87 -5.71
C GLU A 83 14.50 4.36 -7.08
N LEU A 84 14.31 3.06 -7.22
CA LEU A 84 14.02 2.43 -8.51
C LEU A 84 12.56 2.61 -8.96
N ALA A 85 11.63 2.81 -8.03
CA ALA A 85 10.22 3.07 -8.34
C ALA A 85 9.90 4.55 -8.64
N LYS A 86 10.87 5.46 -8.68
CA LYS A 86 10.62 6.90 -8.91
C LYS A 86 9.87 7.19 -10.20
N ASN A 87 10.13 6.43 -11.23
CA ASN A 87 9.53 6.60 -12.55
C ASN A 87 8.34 5.66 -12.79
N PHE A 88 7.93 4.90 -11.78
CA PHE A 88 6.80 4.00 -11.90
C PHE A 88 5.49 4.78 -12.08
N LYS A 89 4.75 4.42 -13.13
CA LYS A 89 3.50 5.10 -13.48
C LYS A 89 2.34 4.51 -12.67
N THR A 90 1.78 5.28 -11.78
CA THR A 90 0.63 4.91 -10.94
C THR A 90 -0.70 5.43 -11.49
N THR A 91 -0.68 6.19 -12.59
CA THR A 91 -1.88 6.79 -13.20
C THR A 91 -1.79 6.70 -14.73
N PRO A 92 -2.86 6.26 -15.42
CA PRO A 92 -4.14 5.76 -14.86
C PRO A 92 -3.97 4.37 -14.22
N TRP A 93 -4.76 4.07 -13.18
CA TRP A 93 -4.78 2.76 -12.53
C TRP A 93 -6.19 2.19 -12.42
N SER A 94 -6.30 0.88 -12.46
CA SER A 94 -7.59 0.19 -12.32
C SER A 94 -7.39 -1.20 -11.72
N VAL A 95 -8.42 -1.68 -11.03
CA VAL A 95 -8.45 -3.01 -10.43
C VAL A 95 -9.57 -3.81 -11.10
N ALA A 96 -9.22 -4.95 -11.68
CA ALA A 96 -10.19 -5.91 -12.19
C ALA A 96 -10.57 -6.89 -11.06
N VAL A 97 -11.87 -7.13 -10.91
CA VAL A 97 -12.39 -8.13 -9.98
C VAL A 97 -13.31 -9.05 -10.76
N ASP A 98 -12.98 -10.33 -10.82
CA ASP A 98 -13.69 -11.34 -11.60
C ASP A 98 -13.70 -12.73 -10.91
N GLY A 99 -14.02 -13.77 -11.63
CA GLY A 99 -14.10 -15.14 -11.14
C GLY A 99 -15.45 -15.49 -10.52
N ALA A 100 -15.45 -16.11 -9.34
CA ALA A 100 -16.67 -16.60 -8.69
C ALA A 100 -17.49 -15.50 -8.02
N CYS A 101 -17.93 -14.52 -8.79
CA CYS A 101 -18.79 -13.41 -8.37
C CYS A 101 -19.91 -13.13 -9.38
N ASP A 102 -21.00 -12.52 -8.90
CA ASP A 102 -22.19 -12.27 -9.73
C ASP A 102 -22.04 -11.01 -10.59
N LYS A 103 -21.17 -10.08 -10.20
CA LYS A 103 -20.99 -8.78 -10.85
C LYS A 103 -19.49 -8.49 -11.11
N PRO A 104 -18.83 -9.29 -11.97
CA PRO A 104 -17.45 -9.00 -12.32
C PRO A 104 -17.34 -7.64 -12.99
N ARG A 105 -16.32 -6.86 -12.61
CA ARG A 105 -16.08 -5.54 -13.21
C ARG A 105 -14.67 -5.05 -12.96
N LYS A 106 -14.28 -4.08 -13.77
CA LYS A 106 -13.06 -3.30 -13.60
C LYS A 106 -13.40 -1.96 -12.93
N PHE A 107 -12.71 -1.64 -11.87
CA PHE A 107 -12.86 -0.38 -11.14
C PHE A 107 -11.72 0.56 -11.50
N SER A 108 -12.04 1.82 -11.79
CA SER A 108 -11.08 2.90 -11.79
C SER A 108 -10.73 3.32 -10.35
N MET A 109 -9.64 4.04 -10.17
CA MET A 109 -9.30 4.60 -8.84
C MET A 109 -10.39 5.51 -8.30
N ASP A 110 -11.02 6.34 -9.16
CA ASP A 110 -12.11 7.24 -8.75
C ASP A 110 -13.34 6.47 -8.24
N GLU A 111 -13.66 5.33 -8.86
CA GLU A 111 -14.74 4.47 -8.39
C GLU A 111 -14.41 3.81 -7.07
N LEU A 112 -13.17 3.32 -6.91
CA LEU A 112 -12.69 2.74 -5.64
C LEU A 112 -12.74 3.78 -4.52
N MET A 113 -12.27 5.01 -4.76
CA MET A 113 -12.27 6.08 -3.76
C MET A 113 -13.68 6.52 -3.32
N LYS A 114 -14.70 6.25 -4.14
CA LYS A 114 -16.12 6.58 -3.85
C LYS A 114 -16.93 5.40 -3.34
N LEU A 115 -16.36 4.21 -3.31
CA LEU A 115 -17.09 2.97 -3.01
C LEU A 115 -17.56 2.93 -1.56
N SER A 116 -16.76 3.45 -0.63
CA SER A 116 -17.07 3.53 0.79
C SER A 116 -16.36 4.74 1.42
N PRO A 117 -16.87 5.30 2.53
CA PRO A 117 -16.17 6.33 3.27
C PRO A 117 -14.77 5.84 3.69
N ILE A 118 -13.77 6.72 3.51
CA ILE A 118 -12.40 6.40 3.86
C ILE A 118 -12.18 6.65 5.36
N GLU A 119 -11.66 5.66 6.06
CA GLU A 119 -11.34 5.71 7.48
C GLU A 119 -9.83 5.85 7.67
N GLU A 120 -9.42 6.55 8.72
CA GLU A 120 -8.07 6.42 9.26
C GLU A 120 -8.07 5.31 10.32
N ARG A 121 -7.22 4.31 10.12
CA ARG A 121 -7.01 3.20 11.04
C ARG A 121 -5.55 3.15 11.46
N ILE A 122 -5.29 3.21 12.75
CA ILE A 122 -3.95 3.13 13.33
C ILE A 122 -3.82 1.77 13.99
N TYR A 123 -3.08 0.86 13.38
CA TYR A 123 -2.84 -0.46 13.98
C TYR A 123 -1.49 -1.05 13.59
N ARG A 124 -1.09 -2.06 14.33
CA ARG A 124 0.16 -2.77 14.14
C ARG A 124 0.06 -3.74 12.98
N HIS A 125 0.86 -3.50 11.96
CA HIS A 125 1.11 -4.44 10.88
C HIS A 125 2.29 -5.34 11.26
N ARG A 126 2.13 -6.65 11.11
CA ARG A 126 3.18 -7.66 11.39
C ARG A 126 3.59 -8.33 10.10
N CYS A 127 4.87 -8.34 9.81
CA CYS A 127 5.44 -9.00 8.66
C CYS A 127 5.89 -10.43 9.00
N VAL A 128 5.87 -11.32 8.01
CA VAL A 128 6.45 -12.67 8.09
C VAL A 128 7.95 -12.63 8.40
N GLU A 129 8.65 -11.57 8.07
CA GLU A 129 10.06 -11.35 8.41
C GLU A 129 10.32 -11.09 9.90
N GLY A 130 9.27 -11.08 10.74
CA GLY A 130 9.39 -10.96 12.20
C GLY A 130 9.44 -9.53 12.74
N TRP A 131 9.34 -8.51 11.90
CA TRP A 131 9.21 -7.12 12.33
C TRP A 131 7.74 -6.66 12.32
N SER A 132 7.48 -5.54 12.95
CA SER A 132 6.16 -4.91 12.93
C SER A 132 6.28 -3.39 12.93
N ILE A 133 5.27 -2.74 12.36
CA ILE A 133 5.14 -1.28 12.32
C ILE A 133 3.74 -0.86 12.78
N VAL A 134 3.63 0.32 13.35
CA VAL A 134 2.37 0.96 13.71
C VAL A 134 2.23 2.21 12.86
N VAL A 135 1.27 2.21 11.95
CA VAL A 135 1.10 3.30 10.97
C VAL A 135 -0.37 3.69 10.85
N PRO A 136 -0.65 4.95 10.51
CA PRO A 136 -2.00 5.39 10.15
C PRO A 136 -2.29 4.98 8.71
N TRP A 137 -3.21 4.04 8.53
CA TRP A 137 -3.72 3.61 7.24
C TRP A 137 -4.95 4.42 6.86
N ALA A 138 -5.03 4.87 5.61
CA ALA A 138 -6.23 5.46 5.04
C ALA A 138 -6.84 4.50 4.04
N GLY A 139 -8.09 4.10 4.27
CA GLY A 139 -8.76 3.13 3.41
C GLY A 139 -10.12 2.69 3.99
N TYR A 140 -10.63 1.61 3.44
CA TYR A 140 -11.84 0.94 3.92
C TYR A 140 -11.65 -0.58 3.85
N SER A 141 -12.53 -1.34 4.49
CA SER A 141 -12.44 -2.80 4.51
C SER A 141 -12.56 -3.37 3.09
N LEU A 142 -11.74 -4.36 2.76
CA LEU A 142 -11.85 -5.14 1.51
C LEU A 142 -13.25 -5.71 1.29
N LYS A 143 -13.97 -6.01 2.36
CA LYS A 143 -15.36 -6.44 2.35
C LYS A 143 -16.26 -5.51 1.52
N GLU A 144 -16.04 -4.20 1.52
CA GLU A 144 -16.86 -3.25 0.77
C GLU A 144 -16.70 -3.46 -0.76
N LEU A 145 -15.47 -3.71 -1.21
CA LEU A 145 -15.20 -4.04 -2.60
C LEU A 145 -15.83 -5.39 -2.98
N LEU A 146 -15.68 -6.39 -2.12
CA LEU A 146 -16.27 -7.72 -2.35
C LEU A 146 -17.80 -7.67 -2.37
N ASN A 147 -18.43 -6.91 -1.49
CA ASN A 147 -19.88 -6.70 -1.51
C ASN A 147 -20.38 -6.08 -2.83
N ALA A 148 -19.60 -5.19 -3.44
CA ALA A 148 -19.96 -4.58 -4.73
C ALA A 148 -19.99 -5.59 -5.88
N VAL A 149 -19.10 -6.60 -5.85
CA VAL A 149 -19.04 -7.64 -6.90
C VAL A 149 -19.83 -8.91 -6.57
N LYS A 150 -20.29 -9.06 -5.32
CA LYS A 150 -21.12 -10.17 -4.83
C LYS A 150 -20.49 -11.55 -5.08
N PRO A 151 -19.54 -11.99 -4.25
CA PRO A 151 -19.02 -13.36 -4.31
C PRO A 151 -20.17 -14.37 -4.21
N ASN A 152 -20.19 -15.36 -5.07
CA ASN A 152 -21.21 -16.40 -5.06
C ASN A 152 -20.77 -17.62 -4.21
N SER A 153 -21.61 -18.64 -4.08
CA SER A 153 -21.37 -19.81 -3.24
C SER A 153 -20.15 -20.64 -3.65
N LYS A 154 -19.63 -20.47 -4.85
CA LYS A 154 -18.42 -21.14 -5.34
C LYS A 154 -17.14 -20.45 -4.87
N ALA A 155 -17.22 -19.19 -4.48
CA ALA A 155 -16.07 -18.44 -3.98
C ALA A 155 -15.62 -18.99 -2.62
N LYS A 156 -14.40 -19.47 -2.54
CA LYS A 156 -13.76 -19.96 -1.29
C LYS A 156 -12.60 -19.08 -0.88
N TYR A 157 -11.95 -18.46 -1.83
CA TYR A 157 -10.75 -17.64 -1.67
C TYR A 157 -10.88 -16.36 -2.50
N VAL A 158 -10.13 -15.35 -2.10
CA VAL A 158 -9.83 -14.16 -2.90
C VAL A 158 -8.37 -14.26 -3.28
N ALA A 159 -8.07 -14.33 -4.57
CA ALA A 159 -6.72 -14.28 -5.09
C ALA A 159 -6.40 -12.84 -5.51
N PHE A 160 -5.19 -12.40 -5.18
CA PHE A 160 -4.65 -11.11 -5.59
C PHE A 160 -3.50 -11.37 -6.54
N GLU A 161 -3.56 -10.77 -7.71
CA GLU A 161 -2.47 -10.82 -8.68
C GLU A 161 -1.91 -9.41 -8.85
N THR A 162 -0.59 -9.29 -8.73
CA THR A 162 0.08 -7.99 -8.84
C THR A 162 0.18 -7.55 -10.30
N PHE A 163 0.24 -6.25 -10.49
CA PHE A 163 0.66 -5.69 -11.77
C PHE A 163 2.14 -6.07 -12.04
N TYR A 164 2.42 -6.49 -13.28
CA TYR A 164 3.77 -6.81 -13.72
C TYR A 164 4.08 -6.14 -15.05
N ASP A 165 5.07 -5.27 -15.05
CA ASP A 165 5.60 -4.62 -16.24
C ASP A 165 7.14 -4.54 -16.16
N PRO A 166 7.87 -5.42 -16.86
CA PRO A 166 9.32 -5.46 -16.80
C PRO A 166 9.99 -4.17 -17.31
N ALA A 167 9.28 -3.34 -18.08
CA ALA A 167 9.81 -2.05 -18.52
C ALA A 167 9.85 -1.01 -17.39
N GLN A 168 8.98 -1.15 -16.41
CA GLN A 168 8.90 -0.27 -15.25
C GLN A 168 9.48 -0.88 -13.97
N MET A 169 9.71 -2.21 -13.97
CA MET A 169 10.18 -3.00 -12.84
C MET A 169 11.55 -3.61 -13.14
N PRO A 170 12.63 -2.84 -13.03
CA PRO A 170 13.95 -3.21 -13.58
C PRO A 170 14.57 -4.44 -12.93
N GLU A 171 14.24 -4.70 -11.66
CA GLU A 171 14.80 -5.83 -10.90
C GLU A 171 13.90 -7.07 -10.90
N ALA A 172 12.72 -7.00 -11.50
CA ALA A 172 11.74 -8.09 -11.50
C ALA A 172 12.31 -9.43 -11.99
N LYS A 173 13.07 -9.39 -13.08
CA LYS A 173 13.72 -10.59 -13.65
C LYS A 173 14.81 -11.21 -12.79
N TYR A 174 15.33 -10.46 -11.82
CA TYR A 174 16.38 -10.92 -10.89
C TYR A 174 15.84 -11.23 -9.48
N SER A 175 14.55 -11.00 -9.25
CA SER A 175 13.92 -11.16 -7.92
C SER A 175 13.91 -12.61 -7.42
N GLY A 176 14.02 -13.59 -8.33
CA GLY A 176 13.81 -15.01 -8.01
C GLY A 176 12.35 -15.39 -7.76
N LEU A 177 11.42 -14.43 -7.87
CA LEU A 177 10.00 -14.66 -7.68
C LEU A 177 9.32 -15.03 -9.00
N GLN A 178 8.27 -15.85 -8.90
CA GLN A 178 7.35 -16.05 -10.02
C GLN A 178 6.44 -14.82 -10.12
N LEU A 179 6.54 -14.09 -11.23
CA LEU A 179 5.75 -12.90 -11.49
C LEU A 179 4.80 -13.14 -12.69
N PRO A 180 3.60 -12.53 -12.70
CA PRO A 180 3.04 -11.69 -11.63
C PRO A 180 2.92 -12.44 -10.30
N TYR A 181 3.12 -11.72 -9.19
CA TYR A 181 3.05 -12.32 -7.87
C TYR A 181 1.58 -12.53 -7.47
N VAL A 182 1.29 -13.68 -6.86
CA VAL A 182 -0.08 -14.05 -6.48
C VAL A 182 -0.12 -14.36 -4.99
N GLU A 183 -1.05 -13.71 -4.31
CA GLU A 183 -1.38 -13.94 -2.89
C GLU A 183 -2.84 -14.34 -2.74
N GLY A 184 -3.18 -14.96 -1.63
CA GLY A 184 -4.54 -15.43 -1.38
C GLY A 184 -5.02 -15.24 0.04
N LEU A 185 -6.30 -14.88 0.17
CA LEU A 185 -7.04 -14.90 1.43
C LEU A 185 -8.18 -15.90 1.33
N ARG A 186 -8.52 -16.56 2.43
CA ARG A 186 -9.80 -17.24 2.54
C ARG A 186 -10.92 -16.19 2.47
N LEU A 187 -12.07 -16.56 1.92
CA LEU A 187 -13.17 -15.61 1.76
C LEU A 187 -13.66 -15.05 3.11
N ASP A 188 -13.69 -15.85 4.16
CA ASP A 188 -14.09 -15.41 5.50
C ASP A 188 -13.09 -14.39 6.09
N GLU A 189 -11.79 -14.55 5.81
CA GLU A 189 -10.75 -13.57 6.19
C GLU A 189 -10.88 -12.28 5.39
N ALA A 190 -11.12 -12.38 4.07
CA ALA A 190 -11.30 -11.23 3.19
C ALA A 190 -12.56 -10.42 3.51
N MET A 191 -13.60 -11.08 4.01
CA MET A 191 -14.86 -10.46 4.43
C MET A 191 -14.83 -9.93 5.87
N HIS A 192 -13.73 -10.17 6.60
CA HIS A 192 -13.60 -9.67 7.96
C HIS A 192 -13.36 -8.15 7.98
N GLN A 193 -13.95 -7.46 8.96
CA GLN A 193 -13.89 -5.99 9.03
C GLN A 193 -12.47 -5.43 9.20
N ILE A 194 -11.61 -6.13 9.93
CA ILE A 194 -10.20 -5.74 10.10
C ILE A 194 -9.40 -6.16 8.87
N GLY A 195 -9.73 -7.30 8.28
CA GLY A 195 -8.97 -7.89 7.20
C GLY A 195 -7.64 -8.48 7.65
N ARG A 196 -6.88 -8.97 6.69
CA ARG A 196 -5.46 -9.32 6.82
C ARG A 196 -4.73 -8.74 5.63
N ALA A 197 -3.56 -8.17 5.85
CA ALA A 197 -2.63 -7.85 4.79
C ALA A 197 -1.55 -8.92 4.75
N HIS A 198 -1.31 -9.50 3.59
CA HIS A 198 -0.11 -10.26 3.31
C HIS A 198 0.85 -9.36 2.56
N VAL A 199 2.07 -9.28 3.05
CA VAL A 199 3.16 -8.51 2.46
C VAL A 199 4.33 -9.45 2.22
#